data_9461779f3d34c44e22ab1c819dafbaf1
#
_entry.id   9461779f3d34c44e22ab1c819dafbaf1
#
_cell.length_a   1.000
_cell.length_b   1.000
_cell.length_c   1.000
_cell.angle_alpha   90.00
_cell.angle_beta   90.00
_cell.angle_gamma   90.00
#
_symmetry.space_group_name_H-M   'P 1'
#
loop_
_entity.id
_entity.type
_entity.pdbx_description
1 polymer ?
#
loop_
_entity_poly.entity_id
_entity_poly.type
_entity_poly.pdbx_seq_one_letter_code
_entity_poly.pdbx_strand_id
1 'polypeptide(L)'
;MEAVDRATLALVIDHTLLTPEATSADIVALCAEADELSVGAVCVSPNWVSLAHNNTRIPIASVVGFPSGSHLSATKAAEATQAVSDGASEIDMVANLGWIASGEWSNVENEVAAVRQAIGASVVLKVILETGLWSSEQIIAACKHSVSGGADYVKTSTGFHKTGGASLDAVRMMRKTVGADIGVKASGGIRTTAD
;
A
#
# COMPACT_ATOMS: atom_id res chain seq x y z
N MET A 1 -18.03 -13.06 17.56
CA MET A 1 -17.52 -11.89 16.82
C MET A 1 -18.75 -11.10 16.43
N GLU A 2 -18.90 -9.87 16.92
CA GLU A 2 -19.93 -8.97 16.38
C GLU A 2 -19.68 -8.75 14.88
N ALA A 3 -20.75 -8.75 14.12
CA ALA A 3 -20.66 -8.44 12.70
C ALA A 3 -20.24 -6.96 12.55
N VAL A 4 -19.15 -6.71 11.85
CA VAL A 4 -18.71 -5.35 11.50
C VAL A 4 -19.78 -4.76 10.58
N ASP A 5 -20.36 -3.61 10.92
CA ASP A 5 -21.33 -2.95 10.06
C ASP A 5 -20.68 -2.41 8.77
N ARG A 6 -21.52 -2.17 7.75
CA ARG A 6 -21.06 -1.75 6.43
C ARG A 6 -20.27 -0.42 6.47
N ALA A 7 -20.70 0.53 7.28
CA ALA A 7 -20.08 1.85 7.35
C ALA A 7 -18.67 1.75 7.98
N THR A 8 -18.55 1.00 9.08
CA THR A 8 -17.25 0.73 9.71
C THR A 8 -16.30 -0.02 8.77
N LEU A 9 -16.81 -0.99 7.99
CA LEU A 9 -16.01 -1.71 7.01
C LEU A 9 -15.54 -0.79 5.88
N ALA A 10 -16.41 0.07 5.37
CA ALA A 10 -16.06 0.99 4.28
C ALA A 10 -14.85 1.88 4.64
N LEU A 11 -14.78 2.38 5.88
CA LEU A 11 -13.70 3.25 6.34
C LEU A 11 -12.30 2.59 6.35
N VAL A 12 -12.23 1.28 6.26
CA VAL A 12 -10.94 0.56 6.19
C VAL A 12 -10.63 0.03 4.78
N ILE A 13 -11.45 0.37 3.79
CA ILE A 13 -11.26 -0.04 2.40
C ILE A 13 -10.54 1.07 1.63
N ASP A 14 -9.49 0.68 0.88
CA ASP A 14 -8.93 1.50 -0.19
C ASP A 14 -9.57 1.06 -1.52
N HIS A 15 -10.49 1.88 -2.06
CA HIS A 15 -11.11 1.60 -3.35
C HIS A 15 -10.09 1.80 -4.47
N THR A 16 -9.74 0.73 -5.18
CA THR A 16 -8.47 0.62 -5.91
C THR A 16 -8.67 0.38 -7.40
N LEU A 17 -7.98 1.17 -8.24
CA LEU A 17 -7.86 0.94 -9.67
C LEU A 17 -6.40 1.18 -10.12
N LEU A 18 -5.69 0.08 -10.46
CA LEU A 18 -4.27 0.09 -10.78
C LEU A 18 -3.96 -0.60 -12.12
N THR A 19 -4.97 -0.98 -12.89
CA THR A 19 -4.75 -1.58 -14.21
C THR A 19 -4.06 -0.58 -15.14
N PRO A 20 -3.03 -0.98 -15.89
CA PRO A 20 -2.25 -0.06 -16.72
C PRO A 20 -3.07 0.66 -17.81
N GLU A 21 -4.14 0.03 -18.25
CA GLU A 21 -5.06 0.53 -19.26
C GLU A 21 -6.18 1.43 -18.72
N ALA A 22 -6.21 1.72 -17.41
CA ALA A 22 -7.20 2.60 -16.81
C ALA A 22 -7.21 3.98 -17.49
N THR A 23 -8.41 4.44 -17.81
CA THR A 23 -8.63 5.74 -18.46
C THR A 23 -9.03 6.83 -17.46
N SER A 24 -8.99 8.09 -17.87
CA SER A 24 -9.48 9.19 -17.04
C SER A 24 -10.96 9.04 -16.67
N ALA A 25 -11.77 8.47 -17.54
CA ALA A 25 -13.19 8.20 -17.26
C ALA A 25 -13.36 7.14 -16.17
N ASP A 26 -12.52 6.11 -16.16
CA ASP A 26 -12.53 5.07 -15.12
C ASP A 26 -12.13 5.64 -13.76
N ILE A 27 -11.17 6.55 -13.71
CA ILE A 27 -10.75 7.21 -12.46
C ILE A 27 -11.87 8.10 -11.91
N VAL A 28 -12.55 8.86 -12.76
CA VAL A 28 -13.69 9.69 -12.33
C VAL A 28 -14.82 8.80 -11.79
N ALA A 29 -15.12 7.68 -12.46
CA ALA A 29 -16.11 6.73 -12.00
C ALA A 29 -15.71 6.09 -10.65
N LEU A 30 -14.44 5.72 -10.48
CA LEU A 30 -13.90 5.21 -9.21
C LEU A 30 -14.11 6.22 -8.06
N CYS A 31 -13.82 7.50 -8.30
CA CYS A 31 -14.01 8.56 -7.32
C CYS A 31 -15.49 8.74 -6.93
N ALA A 32 -16.39 8.72 -7.90
CA ALA A 32 -17.83 8.83 -7.65
C ALA A 32 -18.35 7.64 -6.82
N GLU A 33 -17.93 6.42 -7.12
CA GLU A 33 -18.28 5.23 -6.36
C GLU A 33 -17.67 5.27 -4.94
N ALA A 34 -16.45 5.77 -4.80
CA ALA A 34 -15.80 5.95 -3.50
C ALA A 34 -16.57 6.92 -2.59
N ASP A 35 -17.04 8.03 -3.15
CA ASP A 35 -17.87 9.01 -2.42
C ASP A 35 -19.22 8.41 -1.99
N GLU A 36 -19.91 7.66 -2.88
CA GLU A 36 -21.18 6.98 -2.57
C GLU A 36 -21.01 5.95 -1.45
N LEU A 37 -19.91 5.18 -1.50
CA LEU A 37 -19.61 4.12 -0.52
C LEU A 37 -19.00 4.65 0.77
N SER A 38 -18.50 5.89 0.80
CA SER A 38 -17.79 6.51 1.91
C SER A 38 -16.58 5.67 2.37
N VAL A 39 -15.75 5.22 1.43
CA VAL A 39 -14.55 4.40 1.71
C VAL A 39 -13.44 5.20 2.39
N GLY A 40 -12.45 4.50 2.95
CA GLY A 40 -11.32 5.12 3.66
C GLY A 40 -10.35 5.85 2.74
N ALA A 41 -10.07 5.30 1.56
CA ALA A 41 -9.19 5.92 0.57
C ALA A 41 -9.55 5.48 -0.86
N VAL A 42 -9.10 6.27 -1.85
CA VAL A 42 -9.03 5.91 -3.27
C VAL A 42 -7.58 5.64 -3.61
N CYS A 43 -7.27 4.44 -4.14
CA CYS A 43 -5.91 4.04 -4.47
C CYS A 43 -5.70 3.96 -5.98
N VAL A 44 -4.75 4.77 -6.50
CA VAL A 44 -4.49 4.91 -7.93
C VAL A 44 -3.00 4.88 -8.26
N SER A 45 -2.68 4.75 -9.56
CA SER A 45 -1.31 4.95 -10.06
C SER A 45 -0.91 6.42 -9.99
N PRO A 46 0.41 6.75 -9.88
CA PRO A 46 0.89 8.12 -9.65
C PRO A 46 0.37 9.15 -10.65
N ASN A 47 0.28 8.78 -11.93
CA ASN A 47 -0.21 9.65 -13.01
C ASN A 47 -1.69 10.07 -12.87
N TRP A 48 -2.45 9.40 -12.01
CA TRP A 48 -3.88 9.67 -11.79
C TRP A 48 -4.18 10.43 -10.50
N VAL A 49 -3.17 10.66 -9.66
CA VAL A 49 -3.36 11.30 -8.34
C VAL A 49 -4.04 12.65 -8.45
N SER A 50 -3.54 13.54 -9.30
CA SER A 50 -4.10 14.88 -9.48
C SER A 50 -5.56 14.83 -9.99
N LEU A 51 -5.86 13.91 -10.91
CA LEU A 51 -7.24 13.73 -11.39
C LEU A 51 -8.16 13.23 -10.27
N ALA A 52 -7.73 12.21 -9.52
CA ALA A 52 -8.51 11.67 -8.42
C ALA A 52 -8.73 12.72 -7.33
N HIS A 53 -7.68 13.45 -6.92
CA HIS A 53 -7.74 14.51 -5.93
C HIS A 53 -8.75 15.61 -6.28
N ASN A 54 -8.89 15.94 -7.57
CA ASN A 54 -9.84 16.95 -8.04
C ASN A 54 -11.30 16.44 -8.17
N ASN A 55 -11.53 15.12 -8.07
CA ASN A 55 -12.86 14.51 -8.29
C ASN A 55 -13.48 13.85 -7.07
N THR A 56 -12.80 13.83 -5.91
CA THR A 56 -13.35 13.33 -4.65
C THR A 56 -12.76 14.07 -3.46
N ARG A 57 -13.40 13.97 -2.30
CA ARG A 57 -12.86 14.41 -1.00
C ARG A 57 -12.28 13.26 -0.17
N ILE A 58 -12.42 12.04 -0.64
CA ILE A 58 -11.83 10.85 -0.03
C ILE A 58 -10.29 10.95 -0.11
N PRO A 59 -9.55 10.56 0.92
CA PRO A 59 -8.09 10.52 0.89
C PRO A 59 -7.54 9.75 -0.33
N ILE A 60 -6.48 10.28 -0.95
CA ILE A 60 -5.86 9.61 -2.11
C ILE A 60 -4.61 8.87 -1.66
N ALA A 61 -4.56 7.58 -1.94
CA ALA A 61 -3.38 6.74 -1.84
C ALA A 61 -2.76 6.57 -3.23
N SER A 62 -1.44 6.76 -3.34
CA SER A 62 -0.69 6.48 -4.57
C SER A 62 0.26 5.31 -4.39
N VAL A 63 0.29 4.40 -5.36
CA VAL A 63 1.34 3.38 -5.37
C VAL A 63 2.68 3.97 -5.82
N VAL A 64 3.80 3.39 -5.36
CA VAL A 64 5.16 3.81 -5.69
C VAL A 64 6.05 2.59 -5.93
N GLY A 65 6.87 2.64 -6.97
CA GLY A 65 7.70 1.50 -7.39
C GLY A 65 6.89 0.28 -7.81
N PHE A 66 5.66 0.49 -8.24
CA PHE A 66 4.67 -0.55 -8.44
C PHE A 66 4.68 -1.11 -9.88
N PRO A 67 4.41 -2.44 -10.07
CA PRO A 67 4.19 -3.43 -9.03
C PRO A 67 5.46 -4.18 -8.61
N SER A 68 6.60 -3.98 -9.27
CA SER A 68 7.77 -4.85 -9.16
C SER A 68 8.68 -4.57 -7.95
N GLY A 69 8.65 -3.37 -7.39
CA GLY A 69 9.56 -2.93 -6.33
C GLY A 69 11.02 -2.75 -6.75
N SER A 70 11.38 -3.05 -8.00
CA SER A 70 12.79 -3.10 -8.47
C SER A 70 13.36 -1.77 -8.96
N HIS A 71 12.68 -0.66 -8.67
CA HIS A 71 13.19 0.68 -8.97
C HIS A 71 14.29 1.09 -7.97
N LEU A 72 15.14 2.04 -8.36
CA LEU A 72 16.09 2.65 -7.43
C LEU A 72 15.36 3.38 -6.30
N SER A 73 15.90 3.34 -5.09
CA SER A 73 15.31 4.03 -3.92
C SER A 73 15.09 5.53 -4.18
N ALA A 74 16.05 6.19 -4.86
CA ALA A 74 15.92 7.60 -5.25
C ALA A 74 14.76 7.83 -6.24
N THR A 75 14.48 6.89 -7.13
CA THR A 75 13.35 6.96 -8.06
C THR A 75 12.03 6.83 -7.31
N LYS A 76 11.92 5.89 -6.37
CA LYS A 76 10.74 5.74 -5.51
C LYS A 76 10.50 6.98 -4.66
N ALA A 77 11.56 7.56 -4.08
CA ALA A 77 11.46 8.78 -3.30
C ALA A 77 10.96 9.96 -4.15
N ALA A 78 11.47 10.13 -5.37
CA ALA A 78 11.03 11.16 -6.29
C ALA A 78 9.56 10.96 -6.74
N GLU A 79 9.17 9.72 -7.06
CA GLU A 79 7.80 9.36 -7.41
C GLU A 79 6.84 9.67 -6.26
N ALA A 80 7.23 9.31 -5.02
CA ALA A 80 6.44 9.59 -3.82
C ALA A 80 6.30 11.10 -3.57
N THR A 81 7.38 11.87 -3.73
CA THR A 81 7.35 13.34 -3.61
C THR A 81 6.38 13.95 -4.61
N GLN A 82 6.41 13.49 -5.86
CA GLN A 82 5.50 13.99 -6.89
C GLN A 82 4.05 13.62 -6.57
N ALA A 83 3.78 12.37 -6.17
CA ALA A 83 2.43 11.94 -5.80
C ALA A 83 1.85 12.79 -4.65
N VAL A 84 2.65 13.10 -3.63
CA VAL A 84 2.23 14.00 -2.53
C VAL A 84 1.97 15.42 -3.03
N SER A 85 2.82 15.95 -3.90
CA SER A 85 2.60 17.27 -4.54
C SER A 85 1.31 17.32 -5.36
N ASP A 86 0.92 16.20 -5.95
CA ASP A 86 -0.30 16.06 -6.77
C ASP A 86 -1.57 15.80 -5.93
N GLY A 87 -1.43 15.66 -4.60
CA GLY A 87 -2.54 15.57 -3.66
C GLY A 87 -2.71 14.20 -2.97
N ALA A 88 -1.74 13.28 -3.08
CA ALA A 88 -1.77 12.04 -2.31
C ALA A 88 -1.50 12.33 -0.82
N SER A 89 -2.32 11.75 0.07
CA SER A 89 -2.14 11.76 1.52
C SER A 89 -1.57 10.45 2.06
N GLU A 90 -1.53 9.43 1.20
CA GLU A 90 -1.02 8.10 1.52
C GLU A 90 -0.13 7.58 0.39
N ILE A 91 0.97 6.91 0.73
CA ILE A 91 1.90 6.30 -0.22
C ILE A 91 2.00 4.80 0.07
N ASP A 92 1.70 4.00 -0.94
CA ASP A 92 1.79 2.54 -0.91
C ASP A 92 3.01 2.09 -1.73
N MET A 93 4.20 2.08 -1.13
CA MET A 93 5.42 1.69 -1.82
C MET A 93 5.62 0.18 -1.86
N VAL A 94 6.07 -0.36 -2.98
CA VAL A 94 6.52 -1.76 -3.05
C VAL A 94 7.97 -1.83 -2.60
N ALA A 95 8.26 -2.66 -1.58
CA ALA A 95 9.63 -2.94 -1.15
C ALA A 95 10.43 -3.61 -2.28
N ASN A 96 11.74 -3.47 -2.28
CA ASN A 96 12.57 -4.17 -3.24
C ASN A 96 12.58 -5.67 -2.95
N LEU A 97 11.84 -6.43 -3.76
CA LEU A 97 11.66 -7.87 -3.58
C LEU A 97 12.99 -8.65 -3.71
N GLY A 98 13.92 -8.16 -4.53
CA GLY A 98 15.23 -8.77 -4.66
C GLY A 98 16.04 -8.69 -3.36
N TRP A 99 16.00 -7.57 -2.66
CA TRP A 99 16.68 -7.43 -1.37
C TRP A 99 16.04 -8.28 -0.27
N ILE A 100 14.71 -8.41 -0.26
CA ILE A 100 14.04 -9.34 0.65
C ILE A 100 14.47 -10.78 0.35
N ALA A 101 14.50 -11.18 -0.93
CA ALA A 101 14.94 -12.52 -1.34
C ALA A 101 16.37 -12.83 -0.92
N SER A 102 17.26 -11.83 -1.01
CA SER A 102 18.69 -11.97 -0.67
C SER A 102 19.00 -11.77 0.81
N GLY A 103 18.01 -11.36 1.64
CA GLY A 103 18.22 -11.03 3.05
C GLY A 103 19.02 -9.74 3.27
N GLU A 104 18.97 -8.81 2.31
CA GLU A 104 19.66 -7.52 2.37
C GLU A 104 18.84 -6.49 3.17
N TRP A 105 18.60 -6.80 4.43
CA TRP A 105 17.65 -6.09 5.29
C TRP A 105 17.95 -4.61 5.49
N SER A 106 19.24 -4.25 5.59
CA SER A 106 19.65 -2.84 5.70
C SER A 106 19.26 -2.05 4.44
N ASN A 107 19.30 -2.67 3.26
CA ASN A 107 18.87 -2.02 2.01
C ASN A 107 17.36 -1.79 2.01
N VAL A 108 16.58 -2.76 2.50
CA VAL A 108 15.11 -2.63 2.65
C VAL A 108 14.78 -1.47 3.60
N GLU A 109 15.43 -1.41 4.77
CA GLU A 109 15.24 -0.35 5.76
C GLU A 109 15.60 1.04 5.19
N ASN A 110 16.78 1.15 4.56
CA ASN A 110 17.25 2.40 3.98
C ASN A 110 16.35 2.89 2.83
N GLU A 111 15.79 1.99 2.02
CA GLU A 111 14.85 2.35 0.97
C GLU A 111 13.56 2.95 1.54
N VAL A 112 12.99 2.32 2.56
CA VAL A 112 11.79 2.82 3.25
C VAL A 112 12.08 4.17 3.90
N ALA A 113 13.24 4.31 4.57
CA ALA A 113 13.67 5.55 5.19
C ALA A 113 13.85 6.69 4.17
N ALA A 114 14.37 6.38 2.97
CA ALA A 114 14.51 7.38 1.91
C ALA A 114 13.15 7.89 1.42
N VAL A 115 12.16 7.01 1.25
CA VAL A 115 10.79 7.42 0.88
C VAL A 115 10.14 8.19 2.04
N ARG A 116 10.25 7.72 3.28
CA ARG A 116 9.74 8.42 4.46
C ARG A 116 10.29 9.84 4.57
N GLN A 117 11.60 10.00 4.38
CA GLN A 117 12.23 11.32 4.41
C GLN A 117 11.69 12.24 3.31
N ALA A 118 11.44 11.70 2.13
CA ALA A 118 10.94 12.48 0.98
C ALA A 118 9.51 13.00 1.17
N ILE A 119 8.63 12.21 1.81
CA ILE A 119 7.21 12.54 1.98
C ILE A 119 6.89 13.23 3.32
N GLY A 120 7.82 13.22 4.28
CA GLY A 120 7.60 13.77 5.62
C GLY A 120 6.71 12.89 6.52
N ALA A 121 6.46 13.32 7.75
CA ALA A 121 5.76 12.53 8.77
C ALA A 121 4.23 12.62 8.70
N SER A 122 3.67 13.57 7.96
CA SER A 122 2.22 13.77 7.86
C SER A 122 1.53 12.88 6.83
N VAL A 123 2.28 12.26 5.93
CA VAL A 123 1.80 11.36 4.89
C VAL A 123 1.87 9.93 5.38
N VAL A 124 0.80 9.16 5.24
CA VAL A 124 0.79 7.73 5.61
C VAL A 124 1.67 6.93 4.64
N LEU A 125 2.62 6.17 5.19
CA LEU A 125 3.49 5.28 4.40
C LEU A 125 3.11 3.82 4.66
N LYS A 126 2.64 3.13 3.62
CA LYS A 126 2.38 1.69 3.64
C LYS A 126 3.43 0.99 2.79
N VAL A 127 4.02 -0.09 3.31
CA VAL A 127 5.06 -0.85 2.60
C VAL A 127 4.50 -2.21 2.17
N ILE A 128 4.41 -2.42 0.85
CA ILE A 128 3.93 -3.67 0.24
C ILE A 128 5.09 -4.67 0.21
N LEU A 129 4.89 -5.79 0.90
CA LEU A 129 5.92 -6.81 1.10
C LEU A 129 5.85 -7.97 0.10
N GLU A 130 4.72 -8.17 -0.59
CA GLU A 130 4.43 -9.32 -1.47
C GLU A 130 4.58 -10.66 -0.73
N THR A 131 3.84 -10.79 0.38
CA THR A 131 4.00 -11.88 1.37
C THR A 131 3.87 -13.29 0.82
N GLY A 132 3.17 -13.47 -0.32
CA GLY A 132 3.03 -14.76 -0.98
C GLY A 132 4.35 -15.35 -1.54
N LEU A 133 5.45 -14.58 -1.53
CA LEU A 133 6.77 -15.02 -2.00
C LEU A 133 7.65 -15.59 -0.89
N TRP A 134 7.35 -15.33 0.39
CA TRP A 134 8.34 -15.41 1.45
C TRP A 134 8.03 -16.49 2.49
N SER A 135 9.08 -16.98 3.12
CA SER A 135 8.97 -17.77 4.35
C SER A 135 8.50 -16.89 5.53
N SER A 136 8.06 -17.53 6.59
CA SER A 136 7.66 -16.84 7.82
C SER A 136 8.76 -15.93 8.37
N GLU A 137 10.01 -16.39 8.34
CA GLU A 137 11.18 -15.65 8.81
C GLU A 137 11.41 -14.39 7.96
N GLN A 138 11.26 -14.51 6.64
CA GLN A 138 11.43 -13.39 5.73
C GLN A 138 10.31 -12.35 5.90
N ILE A 139 9.05 -12.78 6.09
CA ILE A 139 7.93 -11.87 6.38
C ILE A 139 8.19 -11.10 7.68
N ILE A 140 8.62 -11.79 8.73
CA ILE A 140 8.93 -11.17 10.03
C ILE A 140 10.06 -10.15 9.88
N ALA A 141 11.15 -10.50 9.19
CA ALA A 141 12.27 -9.59 8.98
C ALA A 141 11.86 -8.37 8.13
N ALA A 142 11.16 -8.59 7.02
CA ALA A 142 10.67 -7.51 6.15
C ALA A 142 9.75 -6.54 6.91
N CYS A 143 8.83 -7.04 7.75
CA CYS A 143 8.00 -6.19 8.61
C CYS A 143 8.85 -5.32 9.54
N LYS A 144 9.82 -5.92 10.26
CA LYS A 144 10.66 -5.20 11.23
C LYS A 144 11.46 -4.10 10.55
N HIS A 145 12.12 -4.39 9.43
CA HIS A 145 12.95 -3.42 8.72
C HIS A 145 12.11 -2.34 8.02
N SER A 146 10.90 -2.66 7.56
CA SER A 146 9.97 -1.64 7.06
C SER A 146 9.55 -0.66 8.17
N VAL A 147 9.24 -1.17 9.36
CA VAL A 147 8.88 -0.33 10.52
C VAL A 147 10.08 0.50 10.98
N SER A 148 11.28 -0.09 11.06
CA SER A 148 12.51 0.66 11.38
C SER A 148 12.79 1.77 10.38
N GLY A 149 12.47 1.58 9.09
CA GLY A 149 12.57 2.58 8.04
C GLY A 149 11.47 3.66 8.11
N GLY A 150 10.50 3.55 9.00
CA GLY A 150 9.46 4.55 9.23
C GLY A 150 8.12 4.27 8.54
N ALA A 151 7.80 3.01 8.23
CA ALA A 151 6.48 2.64 7.75
C ALA A 151 5.42 2.79 8.85
N ASP A 152 4.26 3.37 8.50
CA ASP A 152 3.07 3.40 9.36
C ASP A 152 2.26 2.11 9.22
N TYR A 153 2.35 1.48 8.05
CA TYR A 153 1.68 0.22 7.73
C TYR A 153 2.61 -0.74 7.01
N VAL A 154 2.42 -2.03 7.27
CA VAL A 154 2.89 -3.11 6.40
C VAL A 154 1.71 -3.67 5.62
N LYS A 155 1.87 -3.83 4.29
CA LYS A 155 0.81 -4.27 3.37
C LYS A 155 1.20 -5.59 2.72
N THR A 156 0.23 -6.49 2.54
CA THR A 156 0.55 -7.86 2.11
C THR A 156 1.04 -7.96 0.67
N SER A 157 0.30 -7.40 -0.28
CA SER A 157 0.46 -7.80 -1.69
C SER A 157 0.13 -6.68 -2.67
N THR A 158 0.74 -6.74 -3.85
CA THR A 158 0.40 -5.85 -4.98
C THR A 158 -0.93 -6.26 -5.63
N GLY A 159 -1.29 -7.54 -5.59
CA GLY A 159 -2.38 -8.12 -6.37
C GLY A 159 -2.01 -8.42 -7.83
N PHE A 160 -0.78 -8.09 -8.25
CA PHE A 160 -0.28 -8.31 -9.61
C PHE A 160 0.70 -9.49 -9.73
N HIS A 161 1.14 -10.04 -8.61
CA HIS A 161 2.01 -11.20 -8.62
C HIS A 161 1.21 -12.51 -8.70
N LYS A 162 1.75 -13.49 -9.43
CA LYS A 162 1.11 -14.81 -9.65
C LYS A 162 0.92 -15.66 -8.38
N THR A 163 1.58 -15.31 -7.28
CA THR A 163 1.42 -15.99 -5.98
C THR A 163 0.10 -15.68 -5.28
N GLY A 164 -0.70 -14.79 -5.84
CA GLY A 164 -1.98 -14.40 -5.27
C GLY A 164 -1.90 -13.19 -4.35
N GLY A 165 -2.95 -12.98 -3.56
CA GLY A 165 -3.11 -11.84 -2.68
C GLY A 165 -2.86 -12.17 -1.19
N ALA A 166 -3.60 -11.47 -0.33
CA ALA A 166 -3.52 -11.64 1.11
C ALA A 166 -3.92 -13.06 1.56
N SER A 167 -3.27 -13.54 2.60
CA SER A 167 -3.70 -14.73 3.35
C SER A 167 -3.89 -14.41 4.83
N LEU A 168 -4.82 -15.10 5.48
CA LEU A 168 -5.06 -14.93 6.92
C LEU A 168 -3.80 -15.20 7.75
N ASP A 169 -3.00 -16.18 7.35
CA ASP A 169 -1.77 -16.53 8.08
C ASP A 169 -0.72 -15.44 7.96
N ALA A 170 -0.53 -14.86 6.76
CA ALA A 170 0.35 -13.71 6.58
C ALA A 170 -0.11 -12.50 7.43
N VAL A 171 -1.40 -12.15 7.39
CA VAL A 171 -1.96 -11.03 8.17
C VAL A 171 -1.77 -11.25 9.67
N ARG A 172 -2.05 -12.45 10.18
CA ARG A 172 -1.84 -12.80 11.61
C ARG A 172 -0.37 -12.68 12.01
N MET A 173 0.53 -13.17 11.15
CA MET A 173 1.97 -13.10 11.37
C MET A 173 2.46 -11.65 11.38
N MET A 174 2.06 -10.86 10.39
CA MET A 174 2.39 -9.43 10.32
C MET A 174 1.91 -8.70 11.57
N ARG A 175 0.63 -8.86 11.95
CA ARG A 175 0.07 -8.25 13.17
C ARG A 175 0.84 -8.64 14.43
N LYS A 176 1.18 -9.94 14.59
CA LYS A 176 1.98 -10.41 15.71
C LYS A 176 3.38 -9.79 15.73
N THR A 177 3.96 -9.54 14.56
CA THR A 177 5.31 -8.98 14.41
C THR A 177 5.37 -7.49 14.72
N VAL A 178 4.42 -6.71 14.22
CA VAL A 178 4.48 -5.24 14.31
C VAL A 178 3.75 -4.66 15.53
N GLY A 179 2.99 -5.48 16.28
CA GLY A 179 2.26 -5.02 17.46
C GLY A 179 0.99 -4.23 17.10
N ALA A 180 0.50 -3.43 18.04
CA ALA A 180 -0.76 -2.69 17.90
C ALA A 180 -0.60 -1.32 17.23
N ASP A 181 0.57 -0.71 17.35
CA ASP A 181 0.81 0.69 16.96
C ASP A 181 1.02 0.85 15.43
N ILE A 182 1.42 -0.19 14.74
CA ILE A 182 1.64 -0.20 13.29
C ILE A 182 0.46 -0.86 12.60
N GLY A 183 -0.03 -0.25 11.51
CA GLY A 183 -1.13 -0.79 10.74
C GLY A 183 -0.74 -2.06 9.96
N VAL A 184 -1.71 -2.94 9.73
CA VAL A 184 -1.57 -4.09 8.82
C VAL A 184 -2.67 -4.00 7.78
N LYS A 185 -2.28 -3.91 6.50
CA LYS A 185 -3.20 -3.81 5.37
C LYS A 185 -3.19 -5.11 4.56
N ALA A 186 -4.33 -5.79 4.53
CA ALA A 186 -4.55 -6.90 3.61
C ALA A 186 -4.88 -6.36 2.22
N SER A 187 -4.31 -6.93 1.17
CA SER A 187 -4.55 -6.51 -0.21
C SER A 187 -4.33 -7.63 -1.22
N GLY A 188 -4.96 -7.49 -2.38
CA GLY A 188 -4.94 -8.49 -3.44
C GLY A 188 -5.99 -9.59 -3.23
N GLY A 189 -6.95 -9.68 -4.16
CA GLY A 189 -7.97 -10.72 -4.18
C GLY A 189 -9.16 -10.50 -3.26
N ILE A 190 -9.21 -9.45 -2.46
CA ILE A 190 -10.34 -9.15 -1.56
C ILE A 190 -11.41 -8.39 -2.36
N ARG A 191 -12.55 -9.03 -2.63
CA ARG A 191 -13.63 -8.47 -3.47
C ARG A 191 -15.01 -8.59 -2.85
N THR A 192 -15.18 -9.49 -1.89
CA THR A 192 -16.46 -9.79 -1.25
C THR A 192 -16.27 -9.90 0.26
N THR A 193 -17.38 -9.91 0.99
CA THR A 193 -17.39 -10.15 2.45
C THR A 193 -16.94 -11.57 2.83
N ALA A 194 -16.89 -12.50 1.87
CA ALA A 194 -16.42 -13.86 2.11
C ALA A 194 -14.88 -13.97 2.03
N ASP A 195 -14.22 -13.05 1.34
CA ASP A 195 -12.75 -12.98 1.25
C ASP A 195 -12.17 -12.39 2.55
#